data_82618a700e60e50fcabbaf8c091d90a1
#
_entry.id   82618a700e60e50fcabbaf8c091d90a1
#
_cell.length_a   1.000
_cell.length_b   1.000
_cell.length_c   1.000
_cell.angle_alpha   90.00
_cell.angle_beta   90.00
_cell.angle_gamma   90.00
#
_symmetry.space_group_name_H-M   'P 1'
#
loop_
_entity.id
_entity.type
_entity.pdbx_description
1 polymer ?
#
loop_
_entity_poly.entity_id
_entity_poly.type
_entity_poly.pdbx_seq_one_letter_code
_entity_poly.pdbx_strand_id
1 'polypeptide(L)'
;MPAAARLLLASFAFAAALLVFGCGGDGSETTGGATVTSRSVTTTPSGPPARKDRRAPGGERCQSQLGSFVGSMDGLRRRLAVGVTYDQYVAEVRGIRSTYGEIPTRELQIDCLTLVATPAEKAFNRYIEGANDWGECVSELGCATTTIEPVLQRRWRVASHFLSEAQDGLRAAAG
;
A
#
# COMPACT_ATOMS: atom_id res chain seq x y z
N MET A 1 -45.20 19.51 -25.67
CA MET A 1 -45.68 18.18 -25.24
C MET A 1 -44.72 17.68 -24.18
N PRO A 2 -45.12 17.51 -22.92
CA PRO A 2 -44.24 17.15 -21.84
C PRO A 2 -44.23 15.61 -21.66
N ALA A 3 -43.06 15.00 -21.61
CA ALA A 3 -42.90 13.59 -21.25
C ALA A 3 -42.34 13.47 -19.83
N ALA A 4 -43.08 12.74 -19.04
CA ALA A 4 -43.00 12.61 -17.60
C ALA A 4 -41.73 12.01 -17.05
N ALA A 5 -41.27 12.60 -15.95
CA ALA A 5 -40.30 12.08 -15.00
C ALA A 5 -40.81 10.78 -14.35
N ARG A 6 -39.97 9.76 -14.26
CA ARG A 6 -40.14 8.64 -13.33
C ARG A 6 -38.94 8.62 -12.36
N LEU A 7 -39.22 9.17 -11.17
CA LEU A 7 -38.40 8.94 -9.97
C LEU A 7 -38.55 7.45 -9.56
N LEU A 8 -37.44 6.74 -9.47
CA LEU A 8 -37.34 5.50 -8.71
C LEU A 8 -36.43 5.74 -7.51
N LEU A 9 -37.05 6.00 -6.37
CA LEU A 9 -36.42 5.99 -5.04
C LEU A 9 -36.14 4.54 -4.65
N ALA A 10 -34.87 4.13 -4.67
CA ALA A 10 -34.42 2.90 -4.06
C ALA A 10 -33.84 3.21 -2.67
N SER A 11 -34.66 2.97 -1.64
CA SER A 11 -34.23 3.05 -0.23
C SER A 11 -33.39 1.83 0.10
N PHE A 12 -32.09 2.03 0.35
CA PHE A 12 -31.22 1.00 0.95
C PHE A 12 -31.15 1.24 2.45
N ALA A 13 -31.85 0.37 3.20
CA ALA A 13 -31.72 0.27 4.65
C ALA A 13 -30.44 -0.53 4.98
N PHE A 14 -29.44 0.12 5.55
CA PHE A 14 -28.25 -0.53 6.09
C PHE A 14 -28.51 -0.91 7.55
N ALA A 15 -28.63 -2.19 7.81
CA ALA A 15 -28.65 -2.74 9.17
C ALA A 15 -27.22 -2.85 9.69
N ALA A 16 -26.89 -2.07 10.73
CA ALA A 16 -25.63 -2.16 11.46
C ALA A 16 -25.72 -3.31 12.49
N ALA A 17 -24.95 -4.36 12.30
CA ALA A 17 -24.71 -5.40 13.30
C ALA A 17 -23.39 -5.14 14.04
N LEU A 18 -23.52 -4.69 15.29
CA LEU A 18 -22.42 -4.58 16.24
C LEU A 18 -22.14 -5.96 16.85
N LEU A 19 -21.02 -6.58 16.51
CA LEU A 19 -20.48 -7.72 17.22
C LEU A 19 -19.32 -7.26 18.11
N VAL A 20 -19.59 -7.18 19.40
CA VAL A 20 -18.61 -7.01 20.47
C VAL A 20 -17.99 -8.37 20.75
N PHE A 21 -16.72 -8.58 20.42
CA PHE A 21 -15.94 -9.70 20.93
C PHE A 21 -14.97 -9.19 21.99
N GLY A 22 -15.32 -9.49 23.24
CA GLY A 22 -14.40 -9.41 24.35
C GLY A 22 -13.52 -10.67 24.38
N CYS A 23 -12.23 -10.50 24.55
CA CYS A 23 -11.31 -11.57 24.89
C CYS A 23 -10.50 -11.15 26.11
N GLY A 24 -10.88 -11.66 27.27
CA GLY A 24 -10.04 -11.74 28.44
C GLY A 24 -9.21 -13.02 28.36
N GLY A 25 -7.98 -13.00 28.81
CA GLY A 25 -7.10 -14.15 28.90
C GLY A 25 -6.00 -13.91 29.90
N ASP A 26 -6.18 -14.56 31.04
CA ASP A 26 -5.39 -14.59 32.27
C ASP A 26 -3.94 -15.06 32.07
N GLY A 27 -3.13 -14.60 33.04
CA GLY A 27 -1.73 -14.92 33.18
C GLY A 27 -1.40 -16.34 33.65
N SER A 28 -0.16 -16.71 33.48
CA SER A 28 0.52 -17.73 34.27
C SER A 28 2.01 -17.43 34.33
N GLU A 29 2.43 -17.00 35.50
CA GLU A 29 3.82 -17.02 35.92
C GLU A 29 4.28 -18.47 36.08
N THR A 30 5.42 -18.84 35.53
CA THR A 30 6.12 -20.04 35.97
C THR A 30 7.62 -19.70 36.13
N THR A 31 7.95 -19.56 37.42
CA THR A 31 9.33 -19.49 37.92
C THR A 31 9.98 -20.87 37.78
N GLY A 32 11.05 -20.96 37.01
CA GLY A 32 11.90 -22.15 36.89
C GLY A 32 13.37 -21.77 36.93
N GLY A 33 13.99 -21.85 38.11
CA GLY A 33 15.41 -21.68 38.26
C GLY A 33 16.18 -22.87 37.66
N ALA A 34 17.23 -22.60 36.89
CA ALA A 34 18.18 -23.60 36.44
C ALA A 34 19.62 -23.07 36.62
N THR A 35 20.33 -23.82 37.40
CA THR A 35 21.74 -23.72 37.82
C THR A 35 22.70 -23.63 36.63
N VAL A 36 23.53 -22.59 36.61
CA VAL A 36 24.53 -22.36 35.59
C VAL A 36 25.82 -23.14 35.94
N THR A 37 26.11 -24.17 35.16
CA THR A 37 27.44 -24.83 35.21
C THR A 37 28.36 -24.16 34.19
N SER A 38 29.29 -23.35 34.66
CA SER A 38 30.36 -22.74 33.85
C SER A 38 31.30 -23.79 33.33
N ARG A 39 31.28 -24.05 32.02
CA ARG A 39 32.37 -24.71 31.28
C ARG A 39 33.16 -23.65 30.51
N SER A 40 34.38 -23.41 30.96
CA SER A 40 35.38 -22.64 30.22
C SER A 40 35.75 -23.38 28.95
N VAL A 41 35.34 -22.86 27.79
CA VAL A 41 35.81 -23.31 26.48
C VAL A 41 36.76 -22.25 25.97
N THR A 42 38.03 -22.62 25.89
CA THR A 42 39.12 -21.87 25.23
C THR A 42 38.79 -21.79 23.74
N THR A 43 38.32 -20.63 23.28
CA THR A 43 38.04 -20.42 21.87
C THR A 43 39.19 -19.65 21.23
N THR A 44 39.93 -20.30 20.35
CA THR A 44 40.87 -19.72 19.39
C THR A 44 40.15 -18.60 18.59
N PRO A 45 40.75 -17.38 18.42
CA PRO A 45 40.14 -16.35 17.61
C PRO A 45 40.23 -16.71 16.12
N SER A 46 39.20 -17.36 15.60
CA SER A 46 38.98 -17.42 14.17
C SER A 46 38.59 -16.02 13.69
N GLY A 47 39.34 -15.47 12.75
CA GLY A 47 39.05 -14.18 12.14
C GLY A 47 37.59 -14.06 11.63
N PRO A 48 37.08 -12.83 11.49
CA PRO A 48 35.70 -12.62 11.08
C PRO A 48 35.47 -13.33 9.74
N PRO A 49 34.40 -14.15 9.63
CA PRO A 49 34.04 -14.74 8.34
C PRO A 49 33.75 -13.59 7.38
N ALA A 50 34.40 -13.61 6.22
CA ALA A 50 34.09 -12.71 5.12
C ALA A 50 32.59 -12.71 4.95
N ARG A 51 31.94 -11.53 5.09
CA ARG A 51 30.54 -11.34 4.76
C ARG A 51 30.39 -11.74 3.29
N LYS A 52 30.04 -12.97 3.04
CA LYS A 52 29.43 -13.34 1.77
C LYS A 52 28.17 -12.51 1.69
N ASP A 53 28.11 -11.62 0.71
CA ASP A 53 26.90 -10.91 0.34
C ASP A 53 25.80 -11.96 0.18
N ARG A 54 25.06 -12.16 1.26
CA ARG A 54 23.90 -13.03 1.29
C ARG A 54 22.78 -12.18 0.75
N ARG A 55 22.77 -12.01 -0.60
CA ARG A 55 21.62 -11.50 -1.35
C ARG A 55 20.42 -12.25 -0.77
N ALA A 56 19.58 -11.53 -0.03
CA ALA A 56 18.46 -12.15 0.67
C ALA A 56 17.59 -12.85 -0.38
N PRO A 57 17.35 -14.17 -0.29
CA PRO A 57 16.55 -14.90 -1.30
C PRO A 57 15.11 -14.38 -1.43
N GLY A 58 14.70 -13.45 -0.55
CA GLY A 58 13.40 -12.79 -0.58
C GLY A 58 13.31 -11.57 -1.49
N GLY A 59 14.42 -10.89 -1.79
CA GLY A 59 14.37 -9.61 -2.49
C GLY A 59 13.98 -9.71 -3.96
N GLU A 60 14.54 -10.67 -4.67
CA GLU A 60 14.17 -10.92 -6.07
C GLU A 60 12.68 -11.33 -6.20
N ARG A 61 12.18 -12.08 -5.22
CA ARG A 61 10.79 -12.49 -5.15
C ARG A 61 9.87 -11.29 -4.88
N CYS A 62 10.24 -10.40 -3.96
CA CYS A 62 9.49 -9.17 -3.68
C CYS A 62 9.39 -8.28 -4.93
N GLN A 63 10.50 -8.10 -5.64
CA GLN A 63 10.54 -7.34 -6.90
C GLN A 63 9.66 -7.98 -7.96
N SER A 64 9.67 -9.29 -8.12
CA SER A 64 8.83 -9.98 -9.13
C SER A 64 7.34 -9.91 -8.79
N GLN A 65 6.97 -9.88 -7.52
CA GLN A 65 5.58 -9.86 -7.06
C GLN A 65 4.96 -8.45 -7.00
N LEU A 66 5.74 -7.43 -6.66
CA LEU A 66 5.24 -6.06 -6.42
C LEU A 66 5.80 -5.03 -7.41
N GLY A 67 6.84 -5.36 -8.17
CA GLY A 67 7.51 -4.42 -9.07
C GLY A 67 6.59 -3.84 -10.13
N SER A 68 5.69 -4.63 -10.71
CA SER A 68 4.71 -4.17 -11.70
C SER A 68 3.73 -3.15 -11.10
N PHE A 69 3.21 -3.44 -9.92
CA PHE A 69 2.28 -2.56 -9.20
C PHE A 69 2.93 -1.22 -8.82
N VAL A 70 4.13 -1.26 -8.22
CA VAL A 70 4.90 -0.05 -7.88
C VAL A 70 5.28 0.72 -9.13
N GLY A 71 5.69 0.03 -10.20
CA GLY A 71 6.07 0.64 -11.48
C GLY A 71 4.91 1.32 -12.19
N SER A 72 3.70 0.76 -12.14
CA SER A 72 2.51 1.38 -12.73
C SER A 72 2.13 2.70 -12.02
N MET A 73 2.23 2.75 -10.69
CA MET A 73 2.05 3.99 -9.93
C MET A 73 3.14 5.02 -10.23
N ASP A 74 4.39 4.60 -10.42
CA ASP A 74 5.47 5.50 -10.82
C ASP A 74 5.22 6.08 -12.23
N GLY A 75 4.66 5.28 -13.13
CA GLY A 75 4.18 5.74 -14.44
C GLY A 75 3.16 6.87 -14.32
N LEU A 76 2.13 6.68 -13.48
CA LEU A 76 1.13 7.72 -13.20
C LEU A 76 1.77 8.98 -12.61
N ARG A 77 2.65 8.84 -11.61
CA ARG A 77 3.37 9.97 -11.00
C ARG A 77 4.10 10.83 -12.05
N ARG A 78 4.80 10.20 -13.00
CA ARG A 78 5.49 10.91 -14.08
C ARG A 78 4.54 11.62 -15.03
N ARG A 79 3.39 11.02 -15.34
CA ARG A 79 2.37 11.66 -16.19
C ARG A 79 1.73 12.86 -15.50
N LEU A 80 1.47 12.78 -14.19
CA LEU A 80 0.96 13.90 -13.40
C LEU A 80 1.89 15.12 -13.41
N ALA A 81 3.20 14.91 -13.51
CA ALA A 81 4.18 16.01 -13.62
C ALA A 81 4.08 16.77 -14.96
N VAL A 82 3.60 16.11 -16.01
CA VAL A 82 3.38 16.71 -17.34
C VAL A 82 1.97 17.27 -17.49
N GLY A 83 1.01 16.70 -16.76
CA GLY A 83 -0.41 17.01 -16.83
C GLY A 83 -1.21 15.88 -17.48
N VAL A 84 -2.40 15.64 -16.95
CA VAL A 84 -3.35 14.63 -17.45
C VAL A 84 -4.76 15.20 -17.42
N THR A 85 -5.62 14.69 -18.29
CA THR A 85 -7.07 14.93 -18.17
C THR A 85 -7.68 14.00 -17.14
N TYR A 86 -8.90 14.31 -16.69
CA TYR A 86 -9.66 13.44 -15.76
C TYR A 86 -9.79 12.01 -16.31
N ASP A 87 -10.19 11.86 -17.56
CA ASP A 87 -10.38 10.54 -18.17
C ASP A 87 -9.09 9.74 -18.24
N GLN A 88 -7.97 10.39 -18.60
CA GLN A 88 -6.65 9.77 -18.58
C GLN A 88 -6.25 9.33 -17.18
N TYR A 89 -6.48 10.17 -16.17
CA TYR A 89 -6.19 9.87 -14.78
C TYR A 89 -6.98 8.65 -14.29
N VAL A 90 -8.28 8.62 -14.55
CA VAL A 90 -9.14 7.49 -14.16
C VAL A 90 -8.74 6.20 -14.89
N ALA A 91 -8.37 6.30 -16.16
CA ALA A 91 -7.89 5.13 -16.91
C ALA A 91 -6.60 4.55 -16.31
N GLU A 92 -5.64 5.42 -15.92
CA GLU A 92 -4.41 5.00 -15.23
C GLU A 92 -4.69 4.34 -13.88
N VAL A 93 -5.56 4.95 -13.04
CA VAL A 93 -5.94 4.38 -11.73
C VAL A 93 -6.60 3.01 -11.89
N ARG A 94 -7.41 2.81 -12.94
CA ARG A 94 -7.99 1.50 -13.26
C ARG A 94 -6.93 0.48 -13.69
N GLY A 95 -5.97 0.90 -14.49
CA GLY A 95 -4.83 0.06 -14.89
C GLY A 95 -4.01 -0.38 -13.67
N ILE A 96 -3.71 0.53 -12.74
CA ILE A 96 -3.03 0.23 -11.48
C ILE A 96 -3.86 -0.77 -10.64
N ARG A 97 -5.18 -0.63 -10.61
CA ARG A 97 -6.07 -1.57 -9.90
C ARG A 97 -5.98 -2.98 -10.47
N SER A 98 -5.81 -3.13 -11.78
CA SER A 98 -5.60 -4.44 -12.41
C SER A 98 -4.32 -5.09 -11.90
N THR A 99 -3.20 -4.35 -11.91
CA THR A 99 -1.92 -4.87 -11.39
C THR A 99 -1.95 -5.18 -9.89
N TYR A 100 -2.73 -4.42 -9.11
CA TYR A 100 -2.97 -4.71 -7.69
C TYR A 100 -3.69 -6.04 -7.49
N GLY A 101 -4.70 -6.34 -8.34
CA GLY A 101 -5.46 -7.59 -8.29
C GLY A 101 -4.63 -8.85 -8.63
N GLU A 102 -3.50 -8.68 -9.29
CA GLU A 102 -2.59 -9.78 -9.67
C GLU A 102 -1.56 -10.14 -8.58
N ILE A 103 -1.50 -9.36 -7.48
CA ILE A 103 -0.53 -9.57 -6.41
C ILE A 103 -0.86 -10.85 -5.64
N PRO A 104 0.06 -11.83 -5.55
CA PRO A 104 -0.14 -13.07 -4.81
C PRO A 104 0.05 -12.84 -3.29
N THR A 105 -0.91 -12.17 -2.65
CA THR A 105 -0.80 -11.68 -1.26
C THR A 105 -0.46 -12.76 -0.24
N ARG A 106 -0.89 -14.01 -0.49
CA ARG A 106 -0.61 -15.17 0.40
C ARG A 106 0.84 -15.66 0.35
N GLU A 107 1.56 -15.29 -0.71
CA GLU A 107 2.94 -15.71 -0.95
C GLU A 107 3.96 -14.63 -0.58
N LEU A 108 3.49 -13.44 -0.20
CA LEU A 108 4.35 -12.35 0.19
C LEU A 108 5.04 -12.66 1.52
N GLN A 109 6.35 -12.46 1.55
CA GLN A 109 7.12 -12.51 2.79
C GLN A 109 6.78 -11.31 3.67
N ILE A 110 6.91 -11.45 5.00
CA ILE A 110 6.57 -10.40 5.97
C ILE A 110 7.35 -9.10 5.69
N ASP A 111 8.63 -9.20 5.40
CA ASP A 111 9.46 -8.04 5.10
C ASP A 111 9.00 -7.33 3.82
N CYS A 112 8.66 -8.09 2.77
CA CYS A 112 8.09 -7.55 1.53
C CYS A 112 6.73 -6.88 1.78
N LEU A 113 5.90 -7.49 2.61
CA LEU A 113 4.60 -6.95 2.97
C LEU A 113 4.74 -5.62 3.73
N THR A 114 5.67 -5.56 4.69
CA THR A 114 5.86 -4.40 5.55
C THR A 114 6.58 -3.25 4.83
N LEU A 115 7.68 -3.57 4.13
CA LEU A 115 8.55 -2.56 3.55
C LEU A 115 8.10 -2.07 2.18
N VAL A 116 7.32 -2.87 1.45
CA VAL A 116 6.92 -2.55 0.08
C VAL A 116 5.41 -2.50 -0.10
N ALA A 117 4.70 -3.59 0.22
CA ALA A 117 3.26 -3.67 -0.06
C ALA A 117 2.45 -2.63 0.71
N THR A 118 2.72 -2.46 2.01
CA THR A 118 2.00 -1.52 2.86
C THR A 118 2.14 -0.06 2.39
N PRO A 119 3.35 0.49 2.15
CA PRO A 119 3.45 1.84 1.61
C PRO A 119 2.92 1.95 0.17
N ALA A 120 3.08 0.94 -0.68
CA ALA A 120 2.53 0.93 -2.03
C ALA A 120 0.99 1.01 -2.01
N GLU A 121 0.33 0.27 -1.13
CA GLU A 121 -1.13 0.32 -0.96
C GLU A 121 -1.59 1.69 -0.45
N LYS A 122 -0.87 2.29 0.49
CA LYS A 122 -1.16 3.67 0.94
C LYS A 122 -1.05 4.66 -0.20
N ALA A 123 -0.03 4.55 -1.06
CA ALA A 123 0.11 5.40 -2.24
C ALA A 123 -1.08 5.21 -3.20
N PHE A 124 -1.46 3.97 -3.48
CA PHE A 124 -2.56 3.65 -4.36
C PHE A 124 -3.90 4.20 -3.85
N ASN A 125 -4.17 4.07 -2.55
CA ASN A 125 -5.38 4.62 -1.94
C ASN A 125 -5.46 6.15 -2.12
N ARG A 126 -4.34 6.89 -2.05
CA ARG A 126 -4.33 8.34 -2.33
C ARG A 126 -4.62 8.68 -3.79
N TYR A 127 -4.18 7.83 -4.73
CA TYR A 127 -4.59 8.00 -6.14
C TYR A 127 -6.07 7.72 -6.35
N ILE A 128 -6.64 6.70 -5.69
CA ILE A 128 -8.09 6.43 -5.72
C ILE A 128 -8.89 7.61 -5.14
N GLU A 129 -8.49 8.13 -3.98
CA GLU A 129 -9.11 9.30 -3.36
C GLU A 129 -9.08 10.50 -4.32
N GLY A 130 -7.95 10.76 -4.97
CA GLY A 130 -7.86 11.81 -5.98
C GLY A 130 -8.80 11.60 -7.17
N ALA A 131 -9.00 10.35 -7.62
CA ALA A 131 -9.95 10.06 -8.69
C ALA A 131 -11.40 10.33 -8.27
N ASN A 132 -11.74 10.00 -7.01
CA ASN A 132 -13.07 10.24 -6.46
C ASN A 132 -13.33 11.75 -6.28
N ASP A 133 -12.40 12.47 -5.61
CA ASP A 133 -12.51 13.92 -5.42
C ASP A 133 -12.67 14.66 -6.76
N TRP A 134 -11.89 14.26 -7.78
CA TRP A 134 -12.00 14.85 -9.11
C TRP A 134 -13.30 14.47 -9.82
N GLY A 135 -13.74 13.20 -9.66
CA GLY A 135 -15.00 12.71 -10.20
C GLY A 135 -16.22 13.44 -9.65
N GLU A 136 -16.25 13.70 -8.35
CA GLU A 136 -17.28 14.52 -7.73
C GLU A 136 -17.30 15.92 -8.36
N CYS A 137 -16.15 16.58 -8.44
CA CYS A 137 -16.04 17.90 -9.01
C CYS A 137 -16.58 17.97 -10.46
N VAL A 138 -16.17 17.05 -11.34
CA VAL A 138 -16.62 17.09 -12.75
C VAL A 138 -18.10 16.74 -12.93
N SER A 139 -18.73 16.10 -11.93
CA SER A 139 -20.16 15.81 -11.93
C SER A 139 -21.01 16.95 -11.37
N GLU A 140 -20.42 17.90 -10.68
CA GLU A 140 -21.12 19.06 -10.10
C GLU A 140 -21.13 20.24 -11.06
N LEU A 141 -22.33 20.87 -11.20
CA LEU A 141 -22.47 22.09 -11.98
C LEU A 141 -21.70 23.24 -11.30
N GLY A 142 -20.68 23.76 -11.98
CA GLY A 142 -19.92 24.92 -11.51
C GLY A 142 -18.65 24.57 -10.74
N CYS A 143 -18.24 23.32 -10.67
CA CYS A 143 -16.92 23.00 -10.12
C CYS A 143 -15.81 23.56 -11.01
N ALA A 144 -15.01 24.47 -10.44
CA ALA A 144 -13.88 25.07 -11.14
C ALA A 144 -12.61 24.29 -10.86
N THR A 145 -11.74 24.17 -11.87
CA THR A 145 -10.42 23.53 -11.74
C THR A 145 -9.60 24.14 -10.59
N THR A 146 -9.68 25.44 -10.38
CA THR A 146 -9.01 26.15 -9.27
C THR A 146 -9.46 25.69 -7.88
N THR A 147 -10.65 25.12 -7.76
CA THR A 147 -11.18 24.58 -6.49
C THR A 147 -10.63 23.20 -6.20
N ILE A 148 -10.58 22.32 -7.21
CA ILE A 148 -10.18 20.93 -7.03
C ILE A 148 -8.66 20.73 -7.09
N GLU A 149 -7.94 21.54 -7.86
CA GLU A 149 -6.51 21.39 -8.05
C GLU A 149 -5.70 21.33 -6.75
N PRO A 150 -5.89 22.20 -5.74
CA PRO A 150 -5.15 22.11 -4.48
C PRO A 150 -5.41 20.82 -3.71
N VAL A 151 -6.62 20.24 -3.83
CA VAL A 151 -6.97 18.95 -3.21
C VAL A 151 -6.19 17.83 -3.89
N LEU A 152 -6.25 17.78 -5.22
CA LEU A 152 -5.53 16.77 -6.02
C LEU A 152 -4.02 16.83 -5.79
N GLN A 153 -3.43 18.03 -5.79
CA GLN A 153 -2.01 18.23 -5.53
C GLN A 153 -1.59 17.72 -4.15
N ARG A 154 -2.44 17.86 -3.14
CA ARG A 154 -2.19 17.30 -1.82
C ARG A 154 -2.22 15.77 -1.85
N ARG A 155 -3.24 15.16 -2.47
CA ARG A 155 -3.36 13.70 -2.63
C ARG A 155 -2.13 13.13 -3.33
N TRP A 156 -1.73 13.72 -4.45
CA TRP A 156 -0.60 13.26 -5.25
C TRP A 156 0.75 13.40 -4.54
N ARG A 157 0.96 14.46 -3.77
CA ARG A 157 2.18 14.59 -2.94
C ARG A 157 2.27 13.50 -1.88
N VAL A 158 1.17 13.20 -1.19
CA VAL A 158 1.13 12.14 -0.19
C VAL A 158 1.31 10.77 -0.85
N ALA A 159 0.68 10.52 -2.01
CA ALA A 159 0.90 9.31 -2.79
C ALA A 159 2.37 9.15 -3.19
N SER A 160 3.00 10.22 -3.68
CA SER A 160 4.41 10.21 -4.09
C SER A 160 5.36 9.90 -2.93
N HIS A 161 5.05 10.38 -1.73
CA HIS A 161 5.84 10.06 -0.53
C HIS A 161 5.79 8.56 -0.23
N PHE A 162 4.61 7.97 -0.10
CA PHE A 162 4.46 6.54 0.13
C PHE A 162 5.02 5.68 -1.00
N LEU A 163 4.89 6.14 -2.24
CA LEU A 163 5.47 5.44 -3.39
C LEU A 163 7.00 5.43 -3.31
N SER A 164 7.62 6.52 -2.86
CA SER A 164 9.06 6.55 -2.65
C SER A 164 9.50 5.57 -1.55
N GLU A 165 8.76 5.48 -0.45
CA GLU A 165 9.02 4.48 0.60
C GLU A 165 8.94 3.05 0.04
N ALA A 166 7.93 2.74 -0.78
CA ALA A 166 7.80 1.43 -1.41
C ALA A 166 8.98 1.11 -2.36
N GLN A 167 9.44 2.10 -3.13
CA GLN A 167 10.59 1.97 -4.01
C GLN A 167 11.89 1.76 -3.24
N ASP A 168 12.06 2.44 -2.10
CA ASP A 168 13.19 2.25 -1.19
C ASP A 168 13.18 0.83 -0.60
N GLY A 169 11.99 0.36 -0.19
CA GLY A 169 11.78 -1.00 0.28
C GLY A 169 12.17 -2.05 -0.78
N LEU A 170 11.79 -1.86 -2.05
CA LEU A 170 12.20 -2.75 -3.15
C LEU A 170 13.71 -2.77 -3.33
N ARG A 171 14.37 -1.59 -3.26
CA ARG A 171 15.84 -1.51 -3.36
C ARG A 171 16.53 -2.19 -2.18
N ALA A 172 16.04 -1.96 -0.97
CA ALA A 172 16.58 -2.59 0.23
C ALA A 172 16.43 -4.12 0.22
N ALA A 173 15.31 -4.61 -0.32
CA ALA A 173 15.09 -6.04 -0.47
C ALA A 173 15.98 -6.68 -1.55
N ALA A 174 16.41 -5.94 -2.57
CA ALA A 174 17.25 -6.42 -3.67
C ALA A 174 18.77 -6.45 -3.34
N GLY A 175 19.24 -5.70 -2.33
CA GLY A 175 20.66 -5.58 -1.91
C GLY A 175 21.01 -6.51 -0.78
#